data_291dc294ed78fde972f41e2e098c8f6e
#
_entry.id   291dc294ed78fde972f41e2e098c8f6e
#
_cell.length_a   1.000
_cell.length_b   1.000
_cell.length_c   1.000
_cell.angle_alpha   90.00
_cell.angle_beta   90.00
_cell.angle_gamma   90.00
#
_symmetry.space_group_name_H-M   'P 1'
#
loop_
_entity.id
_entity.type
_entity.pdbx_description
1 polymer ?
#
loop_
_entity_poly.entity_id
_entity_poly.type
_entity_poly.pdbx_seq_one_letter_code
_entity_poly.pdbx_strand_id
1 'polypeptide(L)'
;GYPSDGKASLIGISHGFWVRQFDNSDEVFRPLTTSLKEFMESFSALHNLGLGIENDGFKEYVRIEELGYFYNRNTTIKLPNQVKNVKRSEAVDYYYNSIEVGFEKGGDYEEAFGLVEYNGTTKFATIIKVLRNAYSKICKYRGDSYGAEFARRKPKLTHGTEDTRYDTDKFAFDLKRD
;
A
#
# COMPACT_ATOMS: atom_id res chain seq x y z
N GLY A 1 -13.58 13.79 19.30
CA GLY A 1 -12.53 12.85 19.54
C GLY A 1 -12.54 11.83 18.41
N TYR A 2 -11.44 11.64 17.77
CA TYR A 2 -11.32 10.50 16.88
C TYR A 2 -11.61 9.27 17.70
N PRO A 3 -12.45 8.35 17.21
CA PRO A 3 -12.53 7.07 17.87
C PRO A 3 -11.10 6.59 17.96
N SER A 4 -10.72 6.11 19.09
CA SER A 4 -9.42 5.51 19.29
C SER A 4 -9.26 4.43 18.24
N ASP A 5 -9.17 4.84 17.04
CA ASP A 5 -7.96 4.71 16.49
C ASP A 5 -7.75 3.34 15.91
N GLY A 6 -8.27 3.17 14.73
CA GLY A 6 -7.89 2.06 13.90
C GLY A 6 -6.35 2.01 13.80
N LYS A 7 -5.78 0.85 13.60
CA LYS A 7 -4.33 0.60 13.47
C LYS A 7 -3.63 1.57 12.51
N ALA A 8 -4.38 2.15 11.56
CA ALA A 8 -3.87 3.07 10.56
C ALA A 8 -3.78 4.54 11.03
N SER A 9 -4.29 4.90 12.22
CA SER A 9 -4.32 6.30 12.70
C SER A 9 -2.93 6.87 12.99
N LEU A 10 -1.94 6.02 13.15
CA LEU A 10 -0.55 6.38 13.46
C LEU A 10 0.40 6.16 12.29
N ILE A 11 -0.11 5.91 11.10
CA ILE A 11 0.75 5.75 9.92
C ILE A 11 0.96 7.10 9.26
N GLY A 12 2.21 7.48 9.14
CA GLY A 12 2.66 8.63 8.38
C GLY A 12 3.30 8.22 7.07
N ILE A 13 3.18 9.07 6.07
CA ILE A 13 3.89 8.94 4.79
C ILE A 13 4.81 10.13 4.63
N SER A 14 6.04 9.87 4.24
CA SER A 14 7.00 10.90 3.88
C SER A 14 7.75 10.49 2.63
N HIS A 15 8.59 11.36 2.12
CA HIS A 15 9.52 11.00 1.05
C HIS A 15 10.93 11.52 1.35
N GLY A 16 11.89 11.04 0.57
CA GLY A 16 13.30 11.28 0.85
C GLY A 16 13.69 12.75 0.91
N PHE A 17 13.12 13.60 0.07
CA PHE A 17 13.37 15.04 0.13
C PHE A 17 13.04 15.61 1.51
N TRP A 18 11.86 15.29 2.06
CA TRP A 18 11.48 15.76 3.39
C TRP A 18 12.37 15.17 4.49
N VAL A 19 12.71 13.89 4.35
CA VAL A 19 13.64 13.24 5.30
C VAL A 19 15.00 13.94 5.32
N ARG A 20 15.43 14.47 4.18
CA ARG A 20 16.64 15.28 4.03
C ARG A 20 16.46 16.76 4.34
N GLN A 21 15.29 17.19 4.80
CA GLN A 21 14.97 18.56 5.14
C GLN A 21 14.95 19.55 3.96
N PHE A 22 14.72 19.05 2.74
CA PHE A 22 14.39 19.92 1.62
C PHE A 22 12.96 20.46 1.75
N ASP A 23 12.72 21.63 1.27
CA ASP A 23 11.41 22.28 1.26
C ASP A 23 11.12 22.99 -0.07
N ASN A 24 9.97 23.64 -0.15
CA ASN A 24 9.53 24.31 -1.37
C ASN A 24 10.44 25.47 -1.84
N SER A 25 11.37 25.93 -1.02
CA SER A 25 12.34 26.97 -1.39
C SER A 25 13.55 26.42 -2.15
N ASP A 26 13.71 25.11 -2.17
CA ASP A 26 14.81 24.45 -2.84
C ASP A 26 14.45 24.11 -4.30
N GLU A 27 15.24 24.54 -5.24
CA GLU A 27 14.98 24.31 -6.68
C GLU A 27 14.83 22.84 -7.06
N VAL A 28 15.50 21.96 -6.34
CA VAL A 28 15.47 20.51 -6.60
C VAL A 28 14.35 19.78 -5.90
N PHE A 29 13.69 20.43 -4.96
CA PHE A 29 12.60 19.82 -4.23
C PHE A 29 11.49 19.35 -5.18
N ARG A 30 11.03 18.14 -4.96
CA ARG A 30 9.86 17.60 -5.62
C ARG A 30 8.84 17.22 -4.55
N PRO A 31 7.60 17.69 -4.67
CA PRO A 31 6.56 17.33 -3.70
C PRO A 31 6.26 15.83 -3.75
N LEU A 32 5.83 15.29 -2.63
CA LEU A 32 5.31 13.93 -2.58
C LEU A 32 4.08 13.83 -3.48
N THR A 33 4.18 12.99 -4.50
CA THR A 33 3.06 12.68 -5.38
C THR A 33 2.71 11.20 -5.26
N THR A 34 1.43 10.92 -5.00
CA THR A 34 0.92 9.56 -4.99
C THR A 34 -0.51 9.56 -5.53
N SER A 35 -0.85 8.55 -6.29
CA SER A 35 -2.24 8.37 -6.74
C SER A 35 -3.05 7.67 -5.66
N LEU A 36 -4.38 7.87 -5.66
CA LEU A 36 -5.28 7.12 -4.78
C LEU A 36 -5.13 5.61 -5.01
N LYS A 37 -4.90 5.19 -6.24
CA LYS A 37 -4.67 3.78 -6.58
C LYS A 37 -3.41 3.24 -5.89
N GLU A 38 -2.28 3.94 -6.03
CA GLU A 38 -1.02 3.54 -5.42
C GLU A 38 -1.11 3.49 -3.89
N PHE A 39 -1.76 4.51 -3.30
CA PHE A 39 -2.05 4.55 -1.88
C PHE A 39 -2.85 3.32 -1.43
N MET A 40 -3.97 3.04 -2.09
CA MET A 40 -4.85 1.92 -1.73
C MET A 40 -4.17 0.57 -1.95
N GLU A 41 -3.43 0.37 -3.03
CA GLU A 41 -2.67 -0.85 -3.28
C GLU A 41 -1.64 -1.10 -2.18
N SER A 42 -0.88 -0.07 -1.81
CA SER A 42 0.17 -0.15 -0.79
C SER A 42 -0.40 -0.42 0.60
N PHE A 43 -1.40 0.36 1.02
CA PHE A 43 -2.00 0.17 2.34
C PHE A 43 -2.88 -1.07 2.42
N SER A 44 -3.50 -1.49 1.33
CA SER A 44 -4.16 -2.80 1.27
C SER A 44 -3.17 -3.95 1.41
N ALA A 45 -1.94 -3.78 0.93
CA ALA A 45 -0.90 -4.80 1.12
C ALA A 45 -0.45 -4.90 2.60
N LEU A 46 -0.36 -3.78 3.30
CA LEU A 46 0.07 -3.73 4.70
C LEU A 46 -1.05 -4.05 5.70
N HIS A 47 -2.24 -3.51 5.47
CA HIS A 47 -3.33 -3.50 6.45
C HIS A 47 -4.60 -4.17 5.95
N ASN A 48 -4.56 -4.81 4.78
CA ASN A 48 -5.73 -5.48 4.17
C ASN A 48 -6.96 -4.56 4.07
N LEU A 49 -6.74 -3.32 3.58
CA LEU A 49 -7.79 -2.33 3.42
C LEU A 49 -8.65 -2.59 2.18
N GLY A 50 -9.92 -2.26 2.30
CA GLY A 50 -10.86 -2.15 1.20
C GLY A 50 -11.33 -0.71 1.02
N LEU A 51 -11.90 -0.43 -0.14
CA LEU A 51 -12.52 0.84 -0.48
C LEU A 51 -13.93 0.58 -1.00
N GLY A 52 -14.89 1.33 -0.50
CA GLY A 52 -16.28 1.27 -0.94
C GLY A 52 -16.90 2.67 -1.02
N ILE A 53 -17.98 2.77 -1.73
CA ILE A 53 -18.84 3.96 -1.75
C ILE A 53 -20.09 3.64 -0.97
N GLU A 54 -20.37 4.42 0.06
CA GLU A 54 -21.58 4.33 0.87
C GLU A 54 -22.43 5.56 0.66
N ASN A 55 -23.76 5.37 0.68
CA ASN A 55 -24.74 6.43 0.53
C ASN A 55 -25.67 6.42 1.74
N ASP A 56 -25.79 7.54 2.44
CA ASP A 56 -26.70 7.70 3.58
C ASP A 56 -28.08 8.24 3.21
N GLY A 57 -28.34 8.34 1.91
CA GLY A 57 -29.58 8.93 1.38
C GLY A 57 -29.46 10.43 1.06
N PHE A 58 -28.41 11.11 1.51
CA PHE A 58 -28.16 12.52 1.27
C PHE A 58 -26.82 12.78 0.58
N LYS A 59 -25.80 11.99 0.93
CA LYS A 59 -24.42 12.14 0.44
C LYS A 59 -23.80 10.79 0.18
N GLU A 60 -22.88 10.78 -0.75
CA GLU A 60 -22.00 9.66 -1.00
C GLU A 60 -20.67 9.87 -0.27
N TYR A 61 -20.19 8.82 0.37
CA TYR A 61 -18.92 8.80 1.09
C TYR A 61 -18.01 7.75 0.53
N VAL A 62 -16.76 8.10 0.39
CA VAL A 62 -15.70 7.11 0.19
C VAL A 62 -15.33 6.53 1.56
N ARG A 63 -15.59 5.25 1.73
CA ARG A 63 -15.26 4.50 2.94
C ARG A 63 -13.97 3.72 2.72
N ILE A 64 -13.01 3.89 3.61
CA ILE A 64 -11.77 3.10 3.64
C ILE A 64 -11.73 2.41 5.00
N GLU A 65 -11.80 1.10 5.00
CA GLU A 65 -11.86 0.26 6.22
C GLU A 65 -11.10 -1.04 5.99
N GLU A 66 -10.89 -1.82 7.05
CA GLU A 66 -10.42 -3.20 6.89
C GLU A 66 -11.34 -3.97 5.94
N LEU A 67 -10.77 -4.79 5.08
CA LEU A 67 -11.51 -5.52 4.03
C LEU A 67 -12.69 -6.33 4.60
N GLY A 68 -12.55 -6.84 5.84
CA GLY A 68 -13.61 -7.55 6.55
C GLY A 68 -14.89 -6.75 6.77
N TYR A 69 -14.79 -5.42 6.84
CA TYR A 69 -15.94 -4.54 6.97
C TYR A 69 -16.92 -4.68 5.79
N PHE A 70 -16.38 -4.83 4.58
CA PHE A 70 -17.17 -4.93 3.34
C PHE A 70 -17.77 -6.32 3.12
N TYR A 71 -17.29 -7.34 3.84
CA TYR A 71 -17.80 -8.69 3.76
C TYR A 71 -18.63 -9.03 4.99
N ASN A 72 -19.93 -8.86 4.89
CA ASN A 72 -20.84 -9.27 5.94
C ASN A 72 -21.72 -10.45 5.47
N ARG A 73 -22.29 -11.17 6.45
CA ARG A 73 -23.17 -12.31 6.18
C ARG A 73 -24.64 -11.91 5.99
N ASN A 74 -24.92 -10.63 5.96
CA ASN A 74 -26.27 -10.14 5.77
C ASN A 74 -26.72 -10.35 4.32
N THR A 75 -27.99 -10.63 4.15
CA THR A 75 -28.57 -10.78 2.83
C THR A 75 -28.61 -9.41 2.15
N THR A 76 -27.79 -9.23 1.13
CA THR A 76 -27.71 -7.97 0.37
C THR A 76 -28.69 -7.92 -0.80
N ILE A 77 -29.03 -9.06 -1.36
CA ILE A 77 -29.94 -9.17 -2.50
C ILE A 77 -30.98 -10.25 -2.22
N LYS A 78 -32.26 -9.89 -2.35
CA LYS A 78 -33.34 -10.84 -2.35
C LYS A 78 -33.82 -11.03 -3.79
N LEU A 79 -33.61 -12.20 -4.33
CA LEU A 79 -34.11 -12.55 -5.65
C LEU A 79 -35.61 -12.91 -5.55
N PRO A 80 -36.39 -12.56 -6.55
CA PRO A 80 -37.81 -12.96 -6.59
C PRO A 80 -37.93 -14.49 -6.65
N ASN A 81 -39.10 -15.01 -6.23
CA ASN A 81 -39.35 -16.46 -6.08
C ASN A 81 -39.22 -17.30 -7.36
N GLN A 82 -39.11 -16.67 -8.52
CA GLN A 82 -38.95 -17.36 -9.80
C GLN A 82 -37.63 -16.94 -10.46
N VAL A 83 -36.59 -17.66 -10.14
CA VAL A 83 -35.31 -17.53 -10.85
C VAL A 83 -35.28 -18.59 -11.96
N LYS A 84 -35.18 -18.16 -13.22
CA LYS A 84 -35.08 -19.02 -14.40
C LYS A 84 -33.69 -18.91 -14.99
N ASN A 85 -33.23 -19.98 -15.65
CA ASN A 85 -31.95 -20.01 -16.38
C ASN A 85 -30.71 -19.77 -15.52
N VAL A 86 -30.66 -20.38 -14.35
CA VAL A 86 -29.48 -20.31 -13.48
C VAL A 86 -28.34 -21.05 -14.15
N LYS A 87 -27.26 -20.31 -14.45
CA LYS A 87 -26.00 -20.87 -14.92
C LYS A 87 -24.97 -20.81 -13.80
N ARG A 88 -24.36 -21.94 -13.48
CA ARG A 88 -23.21 -22.00 -12.58
C ARG A 88 -21.93 -22.06 -13.40
N SER A 89 -20.94 -21.26 -13.05
CA SER A 89 -19.59 -21.32 -13.60
C SER A 89 -18.57 -21.23 -12.48
N GLU A 90 -17.43 -21.80 -12.68
CA GLU A 90 -16.31 -21.61 -11.78
C GLU A 90 -15.78 -20.18 -11.88
N ALA A 91 -15.49 -19.56 -10.74
CA ALA A 91 -14.92 -18.23 -10.68
C ALA A 91 -13.39 -18.32 -10.79
N VAL A 92 -12.90 -18.70 -11.96
CA VAL A 92 -11.47 -18.94 -12.22
C VAL A 92 -10.58 -17.76 -11.88
N ASP A 93 -11.11 -16.55 -11.93
CA ASP A 93 -10.38 -15.32 -11.61
C ASP A 93 -9.96 -15.23 -10.13
N TYR A 94 -10.57 -16.03 -9.26
CA TYR A 94 -10.24 -16.12 -7.83
C TYR A 94 -9.34 -17.29 -7.47
N TYR A 95 -8.90 -18.06 -8.45
CA TYR A 95 -7.94 -19.15 -8.23
C TYR A 95 -6.55 -18.70 -8.65
N TYR A 96 -5.61 -18.75 -7.73
CA TYR A 96 -4.25 -18.29 -7.93
C TYR A 96 -3.26 -19.44 -7.87
N ASN A 97 -2.34 -19.50 -8.81
CA ASN A 97 -1.24 -20.46 -8.79
C ASN A 97 -0.02 -19.96 -8.03
N SER A 98 0.05 -18.67 -7.79
CA SER A 98 1.10 -18.06 -6.98
C SER A 98 0.57 -16.88 -6.18
N ILE A 99 1.17 -16.67 -5.03
CA ILE A 99 0.91 -15.53 -4.16
C ILE A 99 2.23 -14.79 -3.98
N GLU A 100 2.22 -13.50 -4.21
CA GLU A 100 3.39 -12.64 -4.11
C GLU A 100 3.09 -11.50 -3.14
N VAL A 101 3.88 -11.41 -2.07
CA VAL A 101 3.68 -10.44 -1.00
C VAL A 101 5.00 -9.79 -0.61
N GLY A 102 4.93 -8.55 -0.14
CA GLY A 102 6.11 -7.84 0.34
C GLY A 102 6.13 -6.39 -0.07
N PHE A 103 7.33 -5.88 -0.21
CA PHE A 103 7.61 -4.51 -0.63
C PHE A 103 8.20 -4.48 -2.03
N GLU A 104 7.89 -3.44 -2.79
CA GLU A 104 8.50 -3.23 -4.08
C GLU A 104 10.00 -2.96 -3.89
N LYS A 105 10.84 -3.69 -4.60
CA LYS A 105 12.28 -3.43 -4.60
C LYS A 105 12.55 -2.10 -5.28
N GLY A 106 13.12 -1.16 -4.57
CA GLY A 106 13.75 0.01 -5.18
C GLY A 106 14.96 -0.41 -5.99
N GLY A 107 15.19 0.20 -7.16
CA GLY A 107 16.26 -0.21 -8.09
C GLY A 107 17.67 -0.23 -7.49
N ASP A 108 17.92 0.58 -6.47
CA ASP A 108 19.24 0.71 -5.81
C ASP A 108 19.29 0.06 -4.44
N TYR A 109 18.29 -0.71 -4.10
CA TYR A 109 18.17 -1.28 -2.77
C TYR A 109 19.27 -2.28 -2.42
N GLU A 110 19.73 -3.03 -3.40
CA GLU A 110 20.79 -4.04 -3.19
C GLU A 110 22.12 -3.45 -2.70
N GLU A 111 22.33 -2.15 -2.92
CA GLU A 111 23.50 -1.43 -2.43
C GLU A 111 23.27 -0.75 -1.07
N ALA A 112 22.03 -0.65 -0.62
CA ALA A 112 21.71 -0.06 0.66
C ALA A 112 21.54 -1.19 1.68
N PHE A 113 22.44 -1.39 2.56
CA PHE A 113 22.47 -2.39 3.65
C PHE A 113 21.20 -2.42 4.53
N GLY A 114 20.02 -2.47 3.91
CA GLY A 114 18.74 -2.50 4.59
C GLY A 114 18.31 -3.91 4.96
N LEU A 115 17.31 -4.00 5.82
CA LEU A 115 16.69 -5.27 6.17
C LEU A 115 15.85 -5.77 4.99
N VAL A 116 16.16 -6.97 4.54
CA VAL A 116 15.47 -7.61 3.39
C VAL A 116 13.99 -7.75 3.62
N GLU A 117 13.56 -7.90 4.86
CA GLU A 117 12.17 -8.06 5.28
C GLU A 117 11.27 -6.89 4.84
N TYR A 118 11.82 -5.68 4.82
CA TYR A 118 11.08 -4.46 4.50
C TYR A 118 11.22 -4.01 3.04
N ASN A 119 11.96 -4.76 2.25
CA ASN A 119 12.25 -4.42 0.85
C ASN A 119 12.34 -5.66 -0.04
N GLY A 120 11.94 -6.79 0.48
CA GLY A 120 11.90 -8.05 -0.24
C GLY A 120 10.48 -8.40 -0.66
N THR A 121 10.42 -9.14 -1.74
CA THR A 121 9.18 -9.78 -2.21
C THR A 121 9.31 -11.28 -2.04
N THR A 122 8.34 -11.89 -1.40
CA THR A 122 8.28 -13.34 -1.24
C THR A 122 7.19 -13.90 -2.14
N LYS A 123 7.51 -14.94 -2.86
CA LYS A 123 6.60 -15.63 -3.77
C LYS A 123 6.34 -17.04 -3.29
N PHE A 124 5.08 -17.36 -3.11
CA PHE A 124 4.59 -18.68 -2.74
C PHE A 124 3.88 -19.33 -3.91
N ALA A 125 4.22 -20.57 -4.22
CA ALA A 125 3.48 -21.36 -5.18
C ALA A 125 2.32 -22.08 -4.48
N THR A 126 1.16 -22.11 -5.12
CA THR A 126 0.02 -22.92 -4.68
C THR A 126 0.05 -24.29 -5.34
N ILE A 127 -0.84 -25.16 -4.91
CA ILE A 127 -1.01 -26.50 -5.54
C ILE A 127 -1.65 -26.42 -6.92
N ILE A 128 -2.23 -25.28 -7.28
CA ILE A 128 -2.94 -25.09 -8.54
C ILE A 128 -1.91 -24.81 -9.65
N LYS A 129 -1.72 -25.77 -10.55
CA LYS A 129 -0.73 -25.67 -11.63
C LYS A 129 -1.32 -25.30 -13.00
N VAL A 130 -2.62 -25.49 -13.17
CA VAL A 130 -3.29 -25.32 -14.47
C VAL A 130 -3.54 -23.86 -14.81
N LEU A 131 -3.79 -23.02 -13.81
CA LEU A 131 -4.03 -21.60 -13.99
C LEU A 131 -2.72 -20.81 -13.88
N ARG A 132 -2.67 -19.67 -14.54
CA ARG A 132 -1.50 -18.76 -14.50
C ARG A 132 -1.82 -17.43 -13.81
N ASN A 133 -2.76 -17.43 -12.88
CA ASN A 133 -3.14 -16.25 -12.14
C ASN A 133 -2.22 -16.09 -10.92
N ALA A 134 -1.62 -14.92 -10.77
CA ALA A 134 -0.87 -14.55 -9.59
C ALA A 134 -1.68 -13.56 -8.74
N TYR A 135 -1.73 -13.80 -7.44
CA TYR A 135 -2.24 -12.82 -6.49
C TYR A 135 -1.08 -12.02 -5.93
N SER A 136 -1.06 -10.71 -6.20
CA SER A 136 0.02 -9.84 -5.77
C SER A 136 -0.48 -8.81 -4.76
N LYS A 137 0.22 -8.70 -3.63
CA LYS A 137 0.03 -7.69 -2.59
C LYS A 137 1.39 -7.10 -2.25
N ILE A 138 1.80 -6.14 -3.07
CA ILE A 138 3.10 -5.46 -2.98
C ILE A 138 2.87 -4.02 -2.53
N CYS A 139 3.52 -3.64 -1.43
CA CYS A 139 3.55 -2.26 -0.98
C CYS A 139 4.60 -1.49 -1.77
N LYS A 140 4.22 -0.36 -2.34
CA LYS A 140 5.12 0.54 -3.06
C LYS A 140 5.82 1.55 -2.17
N TYR A 141 5.40 1.64 -0.92
CA TYR A 141 6.05 2.50 0.07
C TYR A 141 7.06 1.69 0.85
N ARG A 142 8.23 2.26 1.06
CA ARG A 142 9.28 1.60 1.82
C ARG A 142 8.94 1.61 3.31
N GLY A 143 9.04 0.45 3.94
CA GLY A 143 9.02 0.30 5.40
C GLY A 143 10.43 0.26 6.00
N ASP A 144 11.40 0.77 5.29
CA ASP A 144 12.82 0.60 5.55
C ASP A 144 13.37 1.77 6.38
N SER A 145 13.56 1.53 7.66
CA SER A 145 14.15 2.51 8.56
C SER A 145 15.62 2.83 8.22
N TYR A 146 16.36 1.88 7.68
CA TYR A 146 17.73 2.12 7.24
C TYR A 146 17.79 3.06 6.05
N GLY A 147 16.96 2.85 5.04
CA GLY A 147 16.87 3.75 3.89
C GLY A 147 16.48 5.17 4.29
N ALA A 148 15.53 5.30 5.21
CA ALA A 148 15.15 6.59 5.78
C ALA A 148 16.31 7.26 6.53
N GLU A 149 17.05 6.50 7.34
CA GLU A 149 18.20 7.00 8.08
C GLU A 149 19.38 7.35 7.16
N PHE A 150 19.61 6.59 6.11
CA PHE A 150 20.59 6.94 5.08
C PHE A 150 20.24 8.25 4.40
N ALA A 151 18.96 8.43 4.03
CA ALA A 151 18.48 9.68 3.47
C ALA A 151 18.69 10.85 4.45
N ARG A 152 18.31 10.67 5.72
CA ARG A 152 18.43 11.69 6.76
C ARG A 152 19.88 12.14 7.01
N ARG A 153 20.82 11.21 6.92
CA ARG A 153 22.27 11.51 7.15
C ARG A 153 22.93 12.25 6.00
N LYS A 154 22.29 12.35 4.85
CA LYS A 154 22.83 13.10 3.71
C LYS A 154 22.49 14.58 3.86
N PRO A 155 23.41 15.45 4.27
CA PRO A 155 23.10 16.86 4.43
C PRO A 155 22.79 17.51 3.09
N LYS A 156 21.86 18.43 3.11
CA LYS A 156 21.40 19.22 1.99
C LYS A 156 22.54 19.92 1.22
N LEU A 157 23.54 20.43 1.95
CA LEU A 157 24.62 21.25 1.40
C LEU A 157 25.83 20.47 0.84
N THR A 158 26.05 19.24 1.27
CA THR A 158 27.27 18.49 0.92
C THR A 158 27.09 17.48 -0.20
N HIS A 159 25.87 17.08 -0.46
CA HIS A 159 25.53 16.20 -1.55
C HIS A 159 24.66 16.99 -2.49
N GLY A 160 25.23 17.38 -3.62
CA GLY A 160 24.52 18.12 -4.64
C GLY A 160 23.15 17.52 -4.96
N THR A 161 22.39 18.32 -5.59
CA THR A 161 20.98 18.14 -5.87
C THR A 161 20.63 16.90 -6.69
N GLU A 162 21.64 16.21 -7.22
CA GLU A 162 21.41 15.19 -8.26
C GLU A 162 21.57 13.75 -7.77
N ASP A 163 22.03 13.54 -6.56
CA ASP A 163 22.37 12.17 -6.17
C ASP A 163 21.76 11.79 -4.85
N THR A 164 20.48 11.44 -4.94
CA THR A 164 20.04 10.61 -3.87
C THR A 164 19.02 9.61 -4.34
N ARG A 165 19.47 8.42 -4.31
CA ARG A 165 18.73 7.21 -4.55
C ARG A 165 17.43 7.10 -3.76
N TYR A 166 17.28 7.95 -2.73
CA TYR A 166 16.14 7.92 -1.82
C TYR A 166 15.27 9.16 -1.86
N ASP A 167 15.66 10.22 -2.59
CA ASP A 167 14.95 11.50 -2.54
C ASP A 167 13.52 11.41 -3.02
N THR A 168 13.28 10.60 -4.03
CA THR A 168 11.95 10.39 -4.60
C THR A 168 11.24 9.16 -4.02
N ASP A 169 11.90 8.40 -3.15
CA ASP A 169 11.28 7.24 -2.52
C ASP A 169 10.24 7.66 -1.48
N LYS A 170 9.19 6.90 -1.40
CA LYS A 170 8.11 7.09 -0.44
C LYS A 170 8.29 6.12 0.71
N PHE A 171 8.25 6.66 1.92
CA PHE A 171 8.41 5.90 3.15
C PHE A 171 7.11 5.89 3.94
N ALA A 172 6.74 4.74 4.47
CA ALA A 172 5.68 4.59 5.45
C ALA A 172 6.30 4.43 6.84
N PHE A 173 5.83 5.20 7.80
CA PHE A 173 6.29 5.20 9.18
C PHE A 173 5.15 4.86 10.12
N ASP A 174 5.45 4.07 11.13
CA ASP A 174 4.57 3.86 12.27
C ASP A 174 4.93 4.90 13.35
N LEU A 175 4.00 5.80 13.61
CA LEU A 175 4.17 6.90 14.55
C LEU A 175 3.75 6.43 15.94
N LYS A 176 4.58 6.67 16.94
CA LYS A 176 4.21 6.46 18.34
C LYS A 176 3.53 7.71 18.90
N ARG A 177 2.52 7.50 19.74
CA ARG A 177 2.04 8.53 20.65
C ARG A 177 2.92 8.52 21.89
N ASP A 178 3.47 9.68 22.22
CA ASP A 178 4.11 9.90 23.52
C ASP A 178 3.07 10.06 24.62
#